data_b9540b9f4763eac855fd1cec602bb674
#
_entry.id   b9540b9f4763eac855fd1cec602bb674
#
_cell.length_a   1.000
_cell.length_b   1.000
_cell.length_c   1.000
_cell.angle_alpha   90.00
_cell.angle_beta   90.00
_cell.angle_gamma   90.00
#
_symmetry.space_group_name_H-M   'P 1'
#
loop_
_entity.id
_entity.type
_entity.pdbx_description
1 polymer ?
#
loop_
_entity_poly.entity_id
_entity_poly.type
_entity_poly.pdbx_seq_one_letter_code
_entity_poly.pdbx_strand_id
1 'polypeptide(L)'
;MNRKKIYPYYMLVIPVAVFTLFFIIPSTAGYYYAFTNWSAARTTNLKFVGLKNLIEVMQNYKVPVAFINTIVYALIKTICVTILGFVFAYILNRKIRTRTALRTVYFIPSILSALVVGLIFSAVFQTRHGTINQILTFFGGKGVDWLGSRWSAVFAIGTAEVWRNVGYAIIITLAGMQSVSSDYLEAAKLDGASEWQIFRHVTLPLIMPTVNVNILFSLIYGLKMFDLIYVMTGGGPGGATESFGTLMMNEMSEGRYAQSVAINMIFTIFLVIVSVIY
;
A
#
# COMPACT_ATOMS: atom_id res chain seq x y z
N MET A 1 -4.26 -3.94 -46.22
CA MET A 1 -5.35 -3.34 -45.42
C MET A 1 -4.75 -2.33 -44.49
N ASN A 2 -4.81 -1.01 -44.82
CA ASN A 2 -4.35 0.06 -43.96
C ASN A 2 -5.25 0.10 -42.70
N ARG A 3 -4.76 -0.34 -41.57
CA ARG A 3 -5.43 -0.07 -40.30
C ARG A 3 -5.47 1.44 -40.10
N LYS A 4 -6.58 2.09 -40.38
CA LYS A 4 -6.83 3.49 -39.99
C LYS A 4 -6.57 3.57 -38.51
N LYS A 5 -5.52 4.35 -38.14
CA LYS A 5 -5.20 4.60 -36.73
C LYS A 5 -6.40 5.30 -36.12
N ILE A 6 -7.11 4.60 -35.22
CA ILE A 6 -8.38 5.05 -34.63
C ILE A 6 -8.17 6.29 -33.76
N TYR A 7 -6.94 6.49 -33.25
CA TYR A 7 -6.57 7.63 -32.42
C TYR A 7 -5.36 8.38 -33.02
N PRO A 8 -5.48 9.67 -33.29
CA PRO A 8 -4.38 10.48 -33.80
C PRO A 8 -3.32 10.71 -32.68
N TYR A 9 -2.04 10.56 -33.00
CA TYR A 9 -0.94 10.69 -32.05
C TYR A 9 -0.87 12.06 -31.36
N TYR A 10 -1.42 13.12 -31.94
CA TYR A 10 -1.45 14.44 -31.31
C TYR A 10 -2.26 14.45 -29.99
N MET A 11 -3.24 13.54 -29.82
CA MET A 11 -3.97 13.42 -28.55
C MET A 11 -3.08 12.98 -27.38
N LEU A 12 -1.94 12.33 -27.66
CA LEU A 12 -0.97 11.95 -26.62
C LEU A 12 -0.02 13.10 -26.26
N VAL A 13 0.11 14.12 -27.10
CA VAL A 13 1.09 15.19 -26.88
C VAL A 13 0.82 15.95 -25.59
N ILE A 14 -0.42 16.35 -25.35
CA ILE A 14 -0.79 17.11 -24.14
C ILE A 14 -0.58 16.28 -22.86
N PRO A 15 -1.14 15.05 -22.70
CA PRO A 15 -0.90 14.23 -21.52
C PRO A 15 0.59 13.93 -21.28
N VAL A 16 1.34 13.61 -22.34
CA VAL A 16 2.78 13.33 -22.24
C VAL A 16 3.56 14.59 -21.85
N ALA A 17 3.25 15.74 -22.43
CA ALA A 17 3.90 17.00 -22.08
C ALA A 17 3.63 17.38 -20.62
N VAL A 18 2.38 17.28 -20.16
CA VAL A 18 2.00 17.54 -18.75
C VAL A 18 2.72 16.57 -17.81
N PHE A 19 2.71 15.28 -18.12
CA PHE A 19 3.41 14.27 -17.32
C PHE A 19 4.93 14.51 -17.28
N THR A 20 5.52 14.84 -18.41
CA THR A 20 6.96 15.16 -18.48
C THR A 20 7.29 16.40 -17.68
N LEU A 21 6.53 17.47 -17.84
CA LEU A 21 6.79 18.76 -17.18
C LEU A 21 6.61 18.67 -15.65
N PHE A 22 5.56 18.03 -15.18
CA PHE A 22 5.20 18.04 -13.76
C PHE A 22 5.67 16.80 -12.99
N PHE A 23 6.05 15.73 -13.66
CA PHE A 23 6.50 14.50 -13.00
C PHE A 23 7.95 14.13 -13.36
N ILE A 24 8.26 13.95 -14.66
CA ILE A 24 9.59 13.47 -15.06
C ILE A 24 10.67 14.51 -14.74
N ILE A 25 10.48 15.76 -15.15
CA ILE A 25 11.50 16.81 -14.95
C ILE A 25 11.77 17.07 -13.46
N PRO A 26 10.76 17.28 -12.57
CA PRO A 26 11.03 17.46 -11.15
C PRO A 26 11.67 16.24 -10.50
N SER A 27 11.26 15.02 -10.89
CA SER A 27 11.83 13.78 -10.34
C SER A 27 13.30 13.62 -10.72
N THR A 28 13.64 13.82 -12.00
CA THR A 28 15.03 13.71 -12.48
C THR A 28 15.91 14.80 -11.91
N ALA A 29 15.41 16.05 -11.84
CA ALA A 29 16.09 17.15 -11.17
C ALA A 29 16.29 16.86 -9.68
N GLY A 30 15.27 16.25 -9.03
CA GLY A 30 15.37 15.78 -7.65
C GLY A 30 16.55 14.83 -7.45
N TYR A 31 16.68 13.81 -8.31
CA TYR A 31 17.79 12.86 -8.20
C TYR A 31 19.17 13.47 -8.35
N TYR A 32 19.32 14.56 -9.12
CA TYR A 32 20.58 15.29 -9.17
C TYR A 32 21.01 15.80 -7.79
N TYR A 33 20.08 16.24 -6.96
CA TYR A 33 20.39 16.73 -5.61
C TYR A 33 20.91 15.63 -4.67
N ALA A 34 20.64 14.35 -4.93
CA ALA A 34 21.25 13.24 -4.19
C ALA A 34 22.78 13.23 -4.29
N PHE A 35 23.34 13.78 -5.34
CA PHE A 35 24.79 13.86 -5.59
C PHE A 35 25.42 15.18 -5.14
N THR A 36 24.68 16.02 -4.43
CA THR A 36 25.13 17.34 -3.98
C THR A 36 25.16 17.42 -2.45
N ASN A 37 25.74 18.50 -1.91
CA ASN A 37 25.71 18.79 -0.49
C ASN A 37 24.47 19.58 -0.05
N TRP A 38 23.32 19.34 -0.69
CA TRP A 38 22.07 20.02 -0.40
C TRP A 38 21.57 19.71 1.02
N SER A 39 21.34 20.78 1.79
CA SER A 39 20.88 20.68 3.18
C SER A 39 20.19 21.97 3.60
N ALA A 40 19.55 21.98 4.78
CA ALA A 40 18.95 23.19 5.33
C ALA A 40 19.96 24.35 5.50
N ALA A 41 21.22 24.03 5.78
CA ALA A 41 22.29 25.02 5.89
C ALA A 41 22.86 25.45 4.50
N ARG A 42 22.54 24.74 3.44
CA ARG A 42 23.09 24.98 2.08
C ARG A 42 22.04 24.72 1.03
N THR A 43 21.29 25.76 0.71
CA THR A 43 20.24 25.74 -0.32
C THR A 43 20.74 26.36 -1.64
N THR A 44 21.84 27.10 -1.61
CA THR A 44 22.49 27.75 -2.77
C THR A 44 23.96 27.34 -2.84
N ASN A 45 24.61 27.57 -3.99
CA ASN A 45 26.03 27.22 -4.22
C ASN A 45 26.33 25.74 -3.91
N LEU A 46 25.46 24.86 -4.42
CA LEU A 46 25.58 23.44 -4.19
C LEU A 46 26.85 22.89 -4.88
N LYS A 47 27.58 22.06 -4.15
CA LYS A 47 28.78 21.37 -4.65
C LYS A 47 28.41 19.91 -4.95
N PHE A 48 28.91 19.41 -6.06
CA PHE A 48 28.81 17.98 -6.39
C PHE A 48 29.72 17.17 -5.45
N VAL A 49 29.17 16.19 -4.76
CA VAL A 49 29.87 15.32 -3.78
C VAL A 49 29.92 13.86 -4.21
N GLY A 50 29.51 13.56 -5.46
CA GLY A 50 29.48 12.20 -5.97
C GLY A 50 28.54 11.28 -5.18
N LEU A 51 28.98 10.06 -4.91
CA LEU A 51 28.18 9.02 -4.25
C LEU A 51 28.14 9.13 -2.71
N LYS A 52 28.71 10.20 -2.13
CA LYS A 52 28.86 10.34 -0.67
C LYS A 52 27.54 10.11 0.06
N ASN A 53 26.46 10.79 -0.34
CA ASN A 53 25.15 10.66 0.34
C ASN A 53 24.57 9.25 0.22
N LEU A 54 24.75 8.59 -0.92
CA LEU A 54 24.30 7.21 -1.11
C LEU A 54 25.05 6.23 -0.18
N ILE A 55 26.36 6.42 -0.03
CA ILE A 55 27.19 5.61 0.87
C ILE A 55 26.79 5.85 2.33
N GLU A 56 26.61 7.12 2.74
CA GLU A 56 26.16 7.47 4.09
C GLU A 56 24.79 6.88 4.41
N VAL A 57 23.85 6.93 3.46
CA VAL A 57 22.52 6.31 3.59
C VAL A 57 22.64 4.79 3.76
N MET A 58 23.46 4.11 2.96
CA MET A 58 23.64 2.66 3.08
C MET A 58 24.31 2.23 4.39
N GLN A 59 25.08 3.11 5.02
CA GLN A 59 25.71 2.89 6.32
C GLN A 59 24.78 3.25 7.49
N ASN A 60 23.66 3.91 7.24
CA ASN A 60 22.70 4.28 8.28
C ASN A 60 21.97 3.04 8.79
N TYR A 61 22.08 2.77 10.12
CA TYR A 61 21.47 1.61 10.78
C TYR A 61 19.93 1.56 10.67
N LYS A 62 19.30 2.68 10.38
CA LYS A 62 17.83 2.75 10.19
C LYS A 62 17.39 2.19 8.84
N VAL A 63 18.24 2.21 7.82
CA VAL A 63 17.90 1.73 6.46
C VAL A 63 17.53 0.26 6.41
N PRO A 64 18.28 -0.69 7.01
CA PRO A 64 17.87 -2.09 7.08
C PRO A 64 16.54 -2.28 7.82
N VAL A 65 16.30 -1.51 8.88
CA VAL A 65 15.03 -1.57 9.63
C VAL A 65 13.87 -1.09 8.77
N ALA A 66 14.03 0.04 8.09
CA ALA A 66 13.02 0.59 7.18
C ALA A 66 12.75 -0.36 6.01
N PHE A 67 13.78 -1.01 5.46
CA PHE A 67 13.65 -2.00 4.40
C PHE A 67 12.81 -3.20 4.84
N ILE A 68 13.16 -3.81 5.98
CA ILE A 68 12.44 -4.97 6.52
C ILE A 68 10.98 -4.59 6.82
N ASN A 69 10.75 -3.46 7.51
CA ASN A 69 9.41 -3.01 7.83
C ASN A 69 8.58 -2.73 6.56
N THR A 70 9.17 -2.09 5.55
CA THR A 70 8.49 -1.84 4.27
C THR A 70 8.01 -3.13 3.62
N ILE A 71 8.85 -4.18 3.60
CA ILE A 71 8.47 -5.49 3.09
C ILE A 71 7.37 -6.11 3.96
N VAL A 72 7.50 -6.05 5.29
CA VAL A 72 6.49 -6.62 6.20
C VAL A 72 5.14 -5.93 6.04
N TYR A 73 5.10 -4.59 5.97
CA TYR A 73 3.87 -3.85 5.69
C TYR A 73 3.25 -4.23 4.34
N ALA A 74 4.07 -4.34 3.30
CA ALA A 74 3.62 -4.74 1.98
C ALA A 74 3.04 -6.17 2.00
N LEU A 75 3.68 -7.11 2.69
CA LEU A 75 3.19 -8.48 2.82
C LEU A 75 1.89 -8.55 3.64
N ILE A 76 1.82 -7.88 4.80
CA ILE A 76 0.59 -7.82 5.61
C ILE A 76 -0.56 -7.29 4.76
N LYS A 77 -0.36 -6.14 4.09
CA LYS A 77 -1.37 -5.55 3.23
C LYS A 77 -1.77 -6.49 2.10
N THR A 78 -0.81 -6.98 1.33
CA THR A 78 -1.09 -7.80 0.14
C THR A 78 -1.81 -9.09 0.51
N ILE A 79 -1.33 -9.82 1.50
CA ILE A 79 -1.90 -11.10 1.90
C ILE A 79 -3.28 -10.89 2.52
N CYS A 80 -3.38 -10.04 3.54
CA CYS A 80 -4.65 -9.87 4.27
C CYS A 80 -5.72 -9.19 3.42
N VAL A 81 -5.38 -8.12 2.68
CA VAL A 81 -6.35 -7.41 1.84
C VAL A 81 -6.83 -8.30 0.69
N THR A 82 -5.94 -9.09 0.07
CA THR A 82 -6.34 -10.00 -1.02
C THR A 82 -7.22 -11.13 -0.49
N ILE A 83 -6.81 -11.80 0.59
CA ILE A 83 -7.57 -12.92 1.14
C ILE A 83 -8.93 -12.45 1.67
N LEU A 84 -8.97 -11.42 2.51
CA LEU A 84 -10.22 -10.90 3.06
C LEU A 84 -11.10 -10.32 1.95
N GLY A 85 -10.52 -9.56 1.02
CA GLY A 85 -11.22 -9.01 -0.13
C GLY A 85 -11.88 -10.09 -0.97
N PHE A 86 -11.16 -11.19 -1.21
CA PHE A 86 -11.67 -12.33 -1.94
C PHE A 86 -12.80 -13.06 -1.19
N VAL A 87 -12.59 -13.38 0.10
CA VAL A 87 -13.59 -14.08 0.93
C VAL A 87 -14.88 -13.27 1.03
N PHE A 88 -14.79 -11.97 1.34
CA PHE A 88 -15.97 -11.12 1.44
C PHE A 88 -16.63 -10.88 0.07
N ALA A 89 -15.86 -10.74 -1.01
CA ALA A 89 -16.42 -10.66 -2.35
C ALA A 89 -17.21 -11.93 -2.73
N TYR A 90 -16.67 -13.11 -2.40
CA TYR A 90 -17.35 -14.38 -2.63
C TYR A 90 -18.68 -14.48 -1.87
N ILE A 91 -18.69 -14.07 -0.60
CA ILE A 91 -19.92 -14.03 0.21
C ILE A 91 -20.92 -13.03 -0.38
N LEU A 92 -20.48 -11.83 -0.73
CA LEU A 92 -21.31 -10.76 -1.28
C LEU A 92 -21.75 -11.00 -2.73
N ASN A 93 -21.16 -11.97 -3.44
CA ASN A 93 -21.60 -12.38 -4.76
C ASN A 93 -22.90 -13.22 -4.72
N ARG A 94 -23.21 -13.80 -3.57
CA ARG A 94 -24.47 -14.53 -3.35
C ARG A 94 -25.68 -13.59 -3.30
N LYS A 95 -26.87 -14.11 -3.53
CA LYS A 95 -28.15 -13.37 -3.42
C LYS A 95 -28.51 -13.11 -1.94
N ILE A 96 -27.86 -12.11 -1.33
CA ILE A 96 -28.12 -11.69 0.06
C ILE A 96 -28.94 -10.40 0.03
N ARG A 97 -30.02 -10.29 0.81
CA ARG A 97 -30.89 -9.10 0.88
C ARG A 97 -30.12 -7.83 1.27
N THR A 98 -29.15 -7.93 2.14
CA THR A 98 -28.36 -6.81 2.68
C THR A 98 -27.10 -6.50 1.85
N ARG A 99 -26.92 -7.11 0.66
CA ARG A 99 -25.72 -7.01 -0.16
C ARG A 99 -25.25 -5.56 -0.42
N THR A 100 -26.19 -4.69 -0.79
CA THR A 100 -25.86 -3.29 -1.09
C THR A 100 -25.40 -2.55 0.17
N ALA A 101 -26.10 -2.71 1.30
CA ALA A 101 -25.71 -2.10 2.56
C ALA A 101 -24.33 -2.59 3.03
N LEU A 102 -24.08 -3.90 2.97
CA LEU A 102 -22.78 -4.47 3.34
C LEU A 102 -21.63 -3.95 2.43
N ARG A 103 -21.86 -3.82 1.13
CA ARG A 103 -20.87 -3.21 0.22
C ARG A 103 -20.53 -1.78 0.65
N THR A 104 -21.53 -0.97 0.99
CA THR A 104 -21.33 0.39 1.47
C THR A 104 -20.54 0.41 2.77
N VAL A 105 -20.92 -0.41 3.75
CA VAL A 105 -20.22 -0.48 5.06
C VAL A 105 -18.76 -0.88 4.91
N TYR A 106 -18.46 -1.90 4.10
CA TYR A 106 -17.06 -2.30 3.86
C TYR A 106 -16.27 -1.28 3.04
N PHE A 107 -16.93 -0.48 2.22
CA PHE A 107 -16.25 0.53 1.39
C PHE A 107 -15.99 1.84 2.14
N ILE A 108 -16.81 2.23 3.11
CA ILE A 108 -16.66 3.47 3.89
C ILE A 108 -15.23 3.69 4.40
N PRO A 109 -14.54 2.70 5.01
CA PRO A 109 -13.15 2.88 5.45
C PRO A 109 -12.20 3.33 4.34
N SER A 110 -12.42 2.89 3.12
CA SER A 110 -11.52 3.17 2.00
C SER A 110 -11.55 4.64 1.52
N ILE A 111 -12.60 5.37 1.84
CA ILE A 111 -12.74 6.79 1.50
C ILE A 111 -12.24 7.72 2.60
N LEU A 112 -11.95 7.18 3.79
CA LEU A 112 -11.40 7.98 4.89
C LEU A 112 -9.94 8.35 4.61
N SER A 113 -9.55 9.57 4.99
CA SER A 113 -8.15 9.96 4.91
C SER A 113 -7.29 9.12 5.85
N ALA A 114 -6.04 8.86 5.47
CA ALA A 114 -5.10 8.13 6.30
C ALA A 114 -4.88 8.81 7.67
N LEU A 115 -4.93 10.14 7.72
CA LEU A 115 -4.83 10.90 8.96
C LEU A 115 -5.96 10.54 9.94
N VAL A 116 -7.20 10.55 9.47
CA VAL A 116 -8.36 10.21 10.30
C VAL A 116 -8.30 8.77 10.78
N VAL A 117 -7.98 7.85 9.88
CA VAL A 117 -7.82 6.42 10.24
C VAL A 117 -6.68 6.24 11.26
N GLY A 118 -5.54 6.90 11.04
CA GLY A 118 -4.41 6.84 11.96
C GLY A 118 -4.76 7.36 13.36
N LEU A 119 -5.49 8.48 13.47
CA LEU A 119 -5.96 9.02 14.76
C LEU A 119 -6.94 8.07 15.46
N ILE A 120 -7.91 7.51 14.71
CA ILE A 120 -8.85 6.52 15.25
C ILE A 120 -8.11 5.31 15.80
N PHE A 121 -7.21 4.72 15.01
CA PHE A 121 -6.48 3.54 15.43
C PHE A 121 -5.44 3.81 16.52
N SER A 122 -4.85 5.02 16.58
CA SER A 122 -4.04 5.43 17.72
C SER A 122 -4.83 5.45 19.03
N ALA A 123 -6.09 5.92 18.99
CA ALA A 123 -6.98 5.87 20.15
C ALA A 123 -7.41 4.42 20.49
N VAL A 124 -7.70 3.60 19.48
CA VAL A 124 -8.08 2.18 19.65
C VAL A 124 -6.96 1.37 20.29
N PHE A 125 -5.70 1.63 19.91
CA PHE A 125 -4.51 0.93 20.40
C PHE A 125 -3.82 1.62 21.60
N GLN A 126 -4.43 2.66 22.16
CA GLN A 126 -3.87 3.36 23.32
C GLN A 126 -3.69 2.41 24.52
N THR A 127 -2.55 2.51 25.22
CA THR A 127 -2.15 1.56 26.27
C THR A 127 -3.11 1.54 27.47
N ARG A 128 -3.57 2.72 27.94
CA ARG A 128 -4.39 2.80 29.17
C ARG A 128 -5.90 2.69 28.92
N HIS A 129 -6.40 3.40 27.92
CA HIS A 129 -7.84 3.56 27.67
C HIS A 129 -8.26 3.10 26.27
N GLY A 130 -7.35 2.46 25.50
CA GLY A 130 -7.65 1.97 24.15
C GLY A 130 -8.71 0.86 24.18
N THR A 131 -9.61 0.91 23.19
CA THR A 131 -10.74 -0.02 23.09
C THR A 131 -10.30 -1.48 23.12
N ILE A 132 -9.18 -1.83 22.46
CA ILE A 132 -8.68 -3.22 22.44
C ILE A 132 -8.24 -3.65 23.84
N ASN A 133 -7.54 -2.79 24.58
CA ASN A 133 -7.12 -3.11 25.94
C ASN A 133 -8.29 -3.17 26.92
N GLN A 134 -9.34 -2.37 26.74
CA GLN A 134 -10.57 -2.51 27.53
C GLN A 134 -11.25 -3.85 27.29
N ILE A 135 -11.34 -4.29 26.03
CA ILE A 135 -11.88 -5.63 25.69
C ILE A 135 -11.00 -6.73 26.28
N LEU A 136 -9.68 -6.65 26.14
CA LEU A 136 -8.74 -7.64 26.72
C LEU A 136 -8.89 -7.76 28.23
N THR A 137 -8.93 -6.63 28.95
CA THR A 137 -9.06 -6.60 30.39
C THR A 137 -10.44 -7.09 30.86
N PHE A 138 -11.50 -6.82 30.09
CA PHE A 138 -12.84 -7.36 30.36
C PHE A 138 -12.86 -8.90 30.34
N PHE A 139 -12.08 -9.54 29.46
CA PHE A 139 -11.92 -10.98 29.42
C PHE A 139 -10.80 -11.51 30.34
N GLY A 140 -10.30 -10.70 31.28
CA GLY A 140 -9.28 -11.10 32.26
C GLY A 140 -7.83 -11.07 31.74
N GLY A 141 -7.61 -10.54 30.55
CA GLY A 141 -6.27 -10.33 29.98
C GLY A 141 -5.55 -9.12 30.57
N LYS A 142 -4.25 -9.00 30.30
CA LYS A 142 -3.46 -7.83 30.67
C LYS A 142 -3.43 -6.84 29.50
N GLY A 143 -3.46 -5.54 29.83
CA GLY A 143 -3.26 -4.48 28.84
C GLY A 143 -1.89 -4.59 28.15
N VAL A 144 -1.85 -4.35 26.87
CA VAL A 144 -0.66 -4.42 26.01
C VAL A 144 -0.30 -3.01 25.54
N ASP A 145 0.99 -2.68 25.52
CA ASP A 145 1.47 -1.49 24.84
C ASP A 145 1.68 -1.78 23.35
N TRP A 146 0.59 -1.60 22.61
CA TRP A 146 0.53 -1.94 21.17
C TRP A 146 1.49 -1.14 20.32
N LEU A 147 1.72 0.13 20.65
CA LEU A 147 2.57 1.04 19.87
C LEU A 147 3.97 1.24 20.47
N GLY A 148 4.24 0.65 21.64
CA GLY A 148 5.50 0.81 22.36
C GLY A 148 6.60 -0.17 21.98
N SER A 149 6.31 -1.21 21.19
CA SER A 149 7.33 -2.14 20.70
C SER A 149 7.26 -2.32 19.19
N ARG A 150 8.38 -2.72 18.56
CA ARG A 150 8.50 -2.82 17.10
C ARG A 150 7.38 -3.66 16.48
N TRP A 151 7.30 -4.90 16.87
CA TRP A 151 6.41 -5.85 16.18
C TRP A 151 4.94 -5.60 16.49
N SER A 152 4.60 -5.27 17.74
CA SER A 152 3.21 -4.93 18.07
C SER A 152 2.75 -3.69 17.32
N ALA A 153 3.59 -2.66 17.20
CA ALA A 153 3.27 -1.46 16.46
C ALA A 153 3.17 -1.72 14.94
N VAL A 154 4.08 -2.51 14.37
CA VAL A 154 4.02 -2.89 12.95
C VAL A 154 2.71 -3.63 12.64
N PHE A 155 2.30 -4.59 13.49
CA PHE A 155 1.03 -5.30 13.30
C PHE A 155 -0.19 -4.42 13.56
N ALA A 156 -0.15 -3.52 14.56
CA ALA A 156 -1.23 -2.57 14.81
C ALA A 156 -1.46 -1.64 13.61
N ILE A 157 -0.39 -1.06 13.07
CA ILE A 157 -0.42 -0.21 11.88
C ILE A 157 -0.89 -1.02 10.66
N GLY A 158 -0.35 -2.23 10.48
CA GLY A 158 -0.78 -3.14 9.41
C GLY A 158 -2.28 -3.48 9.47
N THR A 159 -2.81 -3.69 10.67
CA THR A 159 -4.26 -3.93 10.88
C THR A 159 -5.10 -2.72 10.47
N ALA A 160 -4.70 -1.50 10.83
CA ALA A 160 -5.36 -0.28 10.42
C ALA A 160 -5.38 -0.13 8.89
N GLU A 161 -4.25 -0.43 8.24
CA GLU A 161 -4.12 -0.37 6.79
C GLU A 161 -4.97 -1.43 6.08
N VAL A 162 -5.03 -2.65 6.60
CA VAL A 162 -5.90 -3.71 6.09
C VAL A 162 -7.36 -3.31 6.21
N TRP A 163 -7.79 -2.84 7.39
CA TRP A 163 -9.17 -2.39 7.61
C TRP A 163 -9.57 -1.28 6.64
N ARG A 164 -8.67 -0.32 6.39
CA ARG A 164 -8.91 0.78 5.46
C ARG A 164 -9.07 0.31 4.02
N ASN A 165 -8.29 -0.68 3.57
CA ASN A 165 -8.18 -1.01 2.14
C ASN A 165 -8.96 -2.25 1.70
N VAL A 166 -9.44 -3.09 2.64
CA VAL A 166 -10.14 -4.34 2.30
C VAL A 166 -11.40 -4.08 1.45
N GLY A 167 -12.13 -2.99 1.71
CA GLY A 167 -13.34 -2.64 0.95
C GLY A 167 -13.09 -2.42 -0.54
N TYR A 168 -11.96 -1.81 -0.89
CA TYR A 168 -11.55 -1.63 -2.27
C TYR A 168 -11.29 -2.97 -2.98
N ALA A 169 -10.58 -3.88 -2.31
CA ALA A 169 -10.32 -5.21 -2.82
C ALA A 169 -11.61 -6.04 -2.99
N ILE A 170 -12.57 -5.90 -2.06
CA ILE A 170 -13.90 -6.52 -2.17
C ILE A 170 -14.60 -6.09 -3.46
N ILE A 171 -14.64 -4.79 -3.74
CA ILE A 171 -15.36 -4.26 -4.90
C ILE A 171 -14.72 -4.72 -6.21
N ILE A 172 -13.40 -4.65 -6.33
CA ILE A 172 -12.69 -5.10 -7.54
C ILE A 172 -12.90 -6.60 -7.77
N THR A 173 -12.71 -7.42 -6.74
CA THR A 173 -12.88 -8.87 -6.85
C THR A 173 -14.33 -9.24 -7.18
N LEU A 174 -15.29 -8.55 -6.56
CA LEU A 174 -16.70 -8.76 -6.81
C LEU A 174 -17.10 -8.38 -8.26
N ALA A 175 -16.56 -7.27 -8.79
CA ALA A 175 -16.75 -6.90 -10.18
C ALA A 175 -16.18 -7.98 -11.12
N GLY A 176 -15.00 -8.52 -10.81
CA GLY A 176 -14.45 -9.67 -11.53
C GLY A 176 -15.36 -10.90 -11.49
N MET A 177 -15.91 -11.24 -10.31
CA MET A 177 -16.85 -12.36 -10.20
C MET A 177 -18.13 -12.13 -10.99
N GLN A 178 -18.60 -10.89 -11.08
CA GLN A 178 -19.82 -10.53 -11.83
C GLN A 178 -19.61 -10.43 -13.35
N SER A 179 -18.38 -10.37 -13.81
CA SER A 179 -18.05 -10.40 -15.24
C SER A 179 -18.02 -11.82 -15.85
N VAL A 180 -18.05 -12.85 -15.00
CA VAL A 180 -18.15 -14.25 -15.49
C VAL A 180 -19.54 -14.50 -16.06
N SER A 181 -19.60 -14.95 -17.33
CA SER A 181 -20.88 -15.25 -17.97
C SER A 181 -21.64 -16.34 -17.22
N SER A 182 -22.97 -16.17 -17.10
CA SER A 182 -23.87 -17.19 -16.54
C SER A 182 -23.79 -18.50 -17.32
N ASP A 183 -23.53 -18.46 -18.63
CA ASP A 183 -23.48 -19.64 -19.49
C ASP A 183 -22.45 -20.66 -19.02
N TYR A 184 -21.26 -20.19 -18.59
CA TYR A 184 -20.24 -21.09 -18.02
C TYR A 184 -20.68 -21.74 -16.71
N LEU A 185 -21.41 -20.99 -15.89
CA LEU A 185 -21.89 -21.50 -14.60
C LEU A 185 -23.06 -22.49 -14.79
N GLU A 186 -23.94 -22.23 -15.76
CA GLU A 186 -25.07 -23.09 -16.10
C GLU A 186 -24.58 -24.37 -16.78
N ALA A 187 -23.64 -24.29 -17.71
CA ALA A 187 -23.06 -25.48 -18.35
C ALA A 187 -22.41 -26.41 -17.30
N ALA A 188 -21.63 -25.87 -16.39
CA ALA A 188 -21.02 -26.66 -15.34
C ALA A 188 -22.03 -27.29 -14.38
N LYS A 189 -23.17 -26.64 -14.13
CA LYS A 189 -24.30 -27.24 -13.36
C LYS A 189 -24.97 -28.37 -14.11
N LEU A 190 -25.16 -28.24 -15.41
CA LEU A 190 -25.73 -29.30 -16.26
C LEU A 190 -24.81 -30.52 -16.29
N ASP A 191 -23.48 -30.32 -16.24
CA ASP A 191 -22.48 -31.38 -16.12
C ASP A 191 -22.43 -32.01 -14.71
N GLY A 192 -23.29 -31.59 -13.77
CA GLY A 192 -23.36 -32.12 -12.41
C GLY A 192 -22.30 -31.64 -11.47
N ALA A 193 -21.56 -30.56 -11.79
CA ALA A 193 -20.54 -30.00 -10.93
C ALA A 193 -21.14 -29.38 -9.64
N SER A 194 -20.53 -29.69 -8.49
CA SER A 194 -20.88 -29.05 -7.22
C SER A 194 -20.48 -27.58 -7.20
N GLU A 195 -21.07 -26.75 -6.34
CA GLU A 195 -20.76 -25.33 -6.15
C GLU A 195 -19.24 -25.08 -5.94
N TRP A 196 -18.56 -25.97 -5.19
CA TRP A 196 -17.12 -25.89 -4.97
C TRP A 196 -16.31 -26.22 -6.22
N GLN A 197 -16.75 -27.18 -7.03
CA GLN A 197 -16.12 -27.51 -8.31
C GLN A 197 -16.28 -26.37 -9.31
N ILE A 198 -17.47 -25.78 -9.42
CA ILE A 198 -17.74 -24.60 -10.24
C ILE A 198 -16.84 -23.45 -9.80
N PHE A 199 -16.77 -23.20 -8.51
CA PHE A 199 -15.91 -22.15 -7.98
C PHE A 199 -14.44 -22.37 -8.33
N ARG A 200 -13.90 -23.56 -8.03
CA ARG A 200 -12.47 -23.86 -8.20
C ARG A 200 -12.03 -23.97 -9.66
N HIS A 201 -12.86 -24.56 -10.54
CA HIS A 201 -12.47 -24.90 -11.90
C HIS A 201 -13.01 -23.93 -12.96
N VAL A 202 -14.04 -23.15 -12.64
CA VAL A 202 -14.63 -22.17 -13.56
C VAL A 202 -14.43 -20.75 -13.06
N THR A 203 -14.99 -20.41 -11.91
CA THR A 203 -14.99 -19.01 -11.43
C THR A 203 -13.58 -18.53 -11.12
N LEU A 204 -12.82 -19.25 -10.29
CA LEU A 204 -11.51 -18.83 -9.84
C LEU A 204 -10.50 -18.60 -10.99
N PRO A 205 -10.35 -19.52 -11.96
CA PRO A 205 -9.48 -19.28 -13.10
C PRO A 205 -9.87 -18.05 -13.94
N LEU A 206 -11.17 -17.85 -14.14
CA LEU A 206 -11.67 -16.73 -14.95
C LEU A 206 -11.46 -15.37 -14.28
N ILE A 207 -11.45 -15.31 -12.93
CA ILE A 207 -11.23 -14.07 -12.20
C ILE A 207 -9.76 -13.85 -11.80
N MET A 208 -8.87 -14.82 -12.06
CA MET A 208 -7.44 -14.69 -11.72
C MET A 208 -6.79 -13.39 -12.24
N PRO A 209 -7.10 -12.90 -13.46
CA PRO A 209 -6.57 -11.60 -13.89
C PRO A 209 -6.97 -10.45 -12.95
N THR A 210 -8.21 -10.45 -12.46
CA THR A 210 -8.69 -9.44 -11.49
C THR A 210 -8.02 -9.60 -10.13
N VAL A 211 -7.80 -10.83 -9.68
CA VAL A 211 -7.09 -11.11 -8.42
C VAL A 211 -5.63 -10.65 -8.53
N ASN A 212 -4.96 -10.91 -9.65
CA ASN A 212 -3.59 -10.45 -9.89
C ASN A 212 -3.49 -8.92 -9.87
N VAL A 213 -4.44 -8.21 -10.46
CA VAL A 213 -4.51 -6.73 -10.38
C VAL A 213 -4.63 -6.28 -8.93
N ASN A 214 -5.46 -6.93 -8.11
CA ASN A 214 -5.60 -6.63 -6.68
C ASN A 214 -4.30 -6.88 -5.91
N ILE A 215 -3.61 -7.99 -6.18
CA ILE A 215 -2.32 -8.31 -5.57
C ILE A 215 -1.29 -7.25 -5.93
N LEU A 216 -1.17 -6.90 -7.22
CA LEU A 216 -0.23 -5.89 -7.69
C LEU A 216 -0.46 -4.52 -7.04
N PHE A 217 -1.71 -4.04 -7.01
CA PHE A 217 -2.03 -2.78 -6.34
C PHE A 217 -1.74 -2.84 -4.85
N SER A 218 -2.16 -3.91 -4.16
CA SER A 218 -1.90 -4.06 -2.72
C SER A 218 -0.41 -4.09 -2.41
N LEU A 219 0.39 -4.75 -3.25
CA LEU A 219 1.85 -4.82 -3.12
C LEU A 219 2.49 -3.43 -3.29
N ILE A 220 2.22 -2.77 -4.42
CA ILE A 220 2.82 -1.45 -4.72
C ILE A 220 2.42 -0.42 -3.66
N TYR A 221 1.14 -0.34 -3.29
CA TYR A 221 0.68 0.58 -2.25
C TYR A 221 1.18 0.20 -0.86
N GLY A 222 1.36 -1.09 -0.58
CA GLY A 222 1.96 -1.57 0.66
C GLY A 222 3.43 -1.18 0.78
N LEU A 223 4.21 -1.33 -0.29
CA LEU A 223 5.60 -0.86 -0.34
C LEU A 223 5.72 0.65 -0.15
N LYS A 224 4.77 1.43 -0.66
CA LYS A 224 4.74 2.90 -0.54
C LYS A 224 4.06 3.40 0.73
N MET A 225 3.77 2.53 1.69
CA MET A 225 3.06 2.90 2.90
C MET A 225 3.86 3.91 3.73
N PHE A 226 3.24 5.06 4.02
CA PHE A 226 3.83 6.18 4.75
C PHE A 226 2.83 6.78 5.73
N ASP A 227 1.66 7.20 5.26
CA ASP A 227 0.73 8.07 5.99
C ASP A 227 0.34 7.53 7.36
N LEU A 228 -0.11 6.27 7.45
CA LEU A 228 -0.52 5.65 8.71
C LEU A 228 0.64 5.47 9.67
N ILE A 229 1.82 5.10 9.17
CA ILE A 229 3.01 4.95 10.01
C ILE A 229 3.37 6.30 10.62
N TYR A 230 3.36 7.35 9.80
CA TYR A 230 3.70 8.70 10.24
C TYR A 230 2.71 9.21 11.30
N VAL A 231 1.41 9.01 11.09
CA VAL A 231 0.36 9.49 12.01
C VAL A 231 0.33 8.69 13.31
N MET A 232 0.48 7.36 13.25
CA MET A 232 0.34 6.50 14.44
C MET A 232 1.58 6.47 15.32
N THR A 233 2.78 6.53 14.73
CA THR A 233 4.04 6.34 15.47
C THR A 233 5.15 7.31 15.08
N GLY A 234 5.03 8.05 13.97
CA GLY A 234 6.13 8.87 13.43
C GLY A 234 7.37 8.06 13.04
N GLY A 235 7.23 6.73 12.86
CA GLY A 235 8.35 5.80 12.67
C GLY A 235 8.91 5.21 13.98
N GLY A 236 8.40 5.67 15.18
CA GLY A 236 8.88 5.26 16.50
C GLY A 236 8.34 3.90 16.99
N PRO A 237 8.78 3.47 18.20
CA PRO A 237 9.81 4.09 19.05
C PRO A 237 11.22 3.91 18.46
N GLY A 238 12.03 4.98 18.52
CA GLY A 238 13.46 4.93 18.12
C GLY A 238 13.73 4.50 16.67
N GLY A 239 12.79 4.73 15.74
CA GLY A 239 12.88 4.28 14.35
C GLY A 239 12.40 2.83 14.10
N ALA A 240 11.86 2.17 15.14
CA ALA A 240 11.52 0.74 15.07
C ALA A 240 10.41 0.40 14.06
N THR A 241 9.51 1.34 13.74
CA THR A 241 8.42 1.16 12.78
C THR A 241 8.64 1.91 11.46
N GLU A 242 9.82 2.53 11.28
CA GLU A 242 10.13 3.28 10.06
C GLU A 242 9.95 2.42 8.81
N SER A 243 9.38 3.05 7.77
CA SER A 243 9.43 2.63 6.38
C SER A 243 10.36 3.55 5.59
N PHE A 244 10.62 3.25 4.32
CA PHE A 244 11.37 4.18 3.48
C PHE A 244 10.71 5.56 3.42
N GLY A 245 9.36 5.63 3.35
CA GLY A 245 8.63 6.89 3.32
C GLY A 245 8.83 7.75 4.57
N THR A 246 8.72 7.15 5.76
CA THR A 246 8.94 7.86 7.02
C THR A 246 10.41 8.24 7.22
N LEU A 247 11.34 7.38 6.83
CA LEU A 247 12.77 7.68 6.88
C LEU A 247 13.13 8.87 6.00
N MET A 248 12.61 8.92 4.76
CA MET A 248 12.78 10.08 3.88
C MET A 248 12.25 11.37 4.51
N MET A 249 11.06 11.31 5.12
CA MET A 249 10.45 12.47 5.75
C MET A 249 11.24 12.94 6.97
N ASN A 250 11.75 12.01 7.78
CA ASN A 250 12.57 12.33 8.95
C ASN A 250 13.90 12.99 8.54
N GLU A 251 14.60 12.45 7.53
CA GLU A 251 15.82 13.07 7.00
C GLU A 251 15.55 14.48 6.45
N MET A 252 14.42 14.66 5.76
CA MET A 252 13.99 15.96 5.26
C MET A 252 13.72 16.95 6.40
N SER A 253 13.02 16.51 7.43
CA SER A 253 12.69 17.33 8.61
C SER A 253 13.92 17.73 9.42
N GLU A 254 14.95 16.88 9.43
CA GLU A 254 16.24 17.15 10.05
C GLU A 254 17.17 18.02 9.17
N GLY A 255 16.69 18.45 8.01
CA GLY A 255 17.43 19.32 7.09
C GLY A 255 18.49 18.60 6.24
N ARG A 256 18.49 17.27 6.23
CA ARG A 256 19.39 16.43 5.42
C ARG A 256 18.76 16.10 4.06
N TYR A 257 18.51 17.13 3.28
CA TYR A 257 17.75 17.04 2.03
C TYR A 257 18.35 16.09 1.00
N ALA A 258 19.67 16.16 0.78
CA ALA A 258 20.37 15.30 -0.17
C ALA A 258 20.28 13.81 0.22
N GLN A 259 20.33 13.51 1.53
CA GLN A 259 20.19 12.15 2.05
C GLN A 259 18.77 11.64 1.90
N SER A 260 17.74 12.48 2.17
CA SER A 260 16.34 12.16 1.90
C SER A 260 16.12 11.77 0.44
N VAL A 261 16.69 12.54 -0.50
CA VAL A 261 16.59 12.23 -1.94
C VAL A 261 17.39 10.99 -2.31
N ALA A 262 18.55 10.74 -1.68
CA ALA A 262 19.30 9.51 -1.89
C ALA A 262 18.53 8.25 -1.45
N ILE A 263 17.81 8.33 -0.32
CA ILE A 263 16.89 7.27 0.13
C ILE A 263 15.78 7.05 -0.90
N ASN A 264 15.16 8.14 -1.40
CA ASN A 264 14.13 8.05 -2.44
C ASN A 264 14.65 7.38 -3.72
N MET A 265 15.88 7.70 -4.15
CA MET A 265 16.49 7.09 -5.32
C MET A 265 16.70 5.58 -5.14
N ILE A 266 17.24 5.15 -4.01
CA ILE A 266 17.42 3.72 -3.66
C ILE A 266 16.06 3.02 -3.64
N PHE A 267 15.07 3.63 -3.00
CA PHE A 267 13.72 3.09 -2.91
C PHE A 267 13.04 2.98 -4.27
N THR A 268 13.20 3.98 -5.14
CA THR A 268 12.66 3.96 -6.51
C THR A 268 13.26 2.82 -7.33
N ILE A 269 14.59 2.61 -7.24
CA ILE A 269 15.25 1.48 -7.91
C ILE A 269 14.66 0.15 -7.40
N PHE A 270 14.51 0.01 -6.09
CA PHE A 270 13.88 -1.16 -5.48
C PHE A 270 12.45 -1.40 -6.00
N LEU A 271 11.61 -0.36 -6.07
CA LEU A 271 10.25 -0.46 -6.60
C LEU A 271 10.21 -0.86 -8.07
N VAL A 272 11.12 -0.32 -8.88
CA VAL A 272 11.23 -0.68 -10.30
C VAL A 272 11.60 -2.16 -10.44
N ILE A 273 12.58 -2.64 -9.68
CA ILE A 273 12.98 -4.06 -9.68
C ILE A 273 11.79 -4.95 -9.31
N VAL A 274 11.07 -4.64 -8.22
CA VAL A 274 9.89 -5.41 -7.81
C VAL A 274 8.81 -5.40 -8.89
N SER A 275 8.58 -4.24 -9.53
CA SER A 275 7.54 -4.09 -10.57
C SER A 275 7.88 -4.83 -11.88
N VAL A 276 9.15 -5.03 -12.19
CA VAL A 276 9.60 -5.77 -13.38
C VAL A 276 9.57 -7.28 -13.15
N ILE A 277 9.82 -7.72 -11.90
CA ILE A 277 9.82 -9.15 -11.55
C ILE A 277 8.39 -9.70 -11.47
N TYR A 278 7.43 -8.89 -11.06
CA TYR A 278 6.02 -9.27 -10.97
C TYR A 278 5.35 -9.35 -12.34
#